data_784496bc2f7636e99d78b7457b7e07bd
#
_entry.id   784496bc2f7636e99d78b7457b7e07bd
#
_cell.length_a   1.000
_cell.length_b   1.000
_cell.length_c   1.000
_cell.angle_alpha   90.00
_cell.angle_beta   90.00
_cell.angle_gamma   90.00
#
_symmetry.space_group_name_H-M   'P 1'
#
loop_
_entity.id
_entity.type
_entity.pdbx_description
1 polymer ?
#
loop_
_entity_poly.entity_id
_entity_poly.type
_entity_poly.pdbx_seq_one_letter_code
_entity_poly.pdbx_strand_id
1 'polypeptide(L)'
;MITILKKRRSQKNEVETVALLQDLIQQIDDPTLRDRILQETDKLIKQKKFGLVFEEHLPECTPLYDVPIRVGSKVALKTGYVSDIYTVVKIDSDKVLCDRRETHEQKIFKLDEIVVVAEFGEPIYPTLKLIDTVENAPDSDLWHTLIEADNYHALQLLEYLYAEKVDCIYIDPPYNTGAKDWKYNNDYVDSSDAYRHSKWLSMMEKRLKLAKKLLNPEDSVLIVTIDEKEYLHLGCLLEEIFSGETMQMVSITINPSGAKRDNLFSRSDEYAYIILFGNAQVVHPKGNGDEREVRWWYLRRTDYASRRGTVKGGVAQFYPIYVDDKTMKIVAIGEALKPEQSRFDVPAIEGATPVFPVRDDGVEMNWGITGDSLQQLCKEGVVRVSPGSKNQPYVFRYLSANYVDKIKSGRWAVRGLREDGTKIVVETEGKVTRTTTVWQNKSYDAGQYGTSVLGEIIGSGKFTFPKSVYAVMDTLKYFIANKKNALVIDFFAGSGTTMH
;
A
#
# COMPACT_ATOMS: atom_id res chain seq x y z
N MET A 1 29.10 -5.09 -26.93
CA MET A 1 30.36 -4.34 -26.78
C MET A 1 30.16 -2.88 -26.35
N ILE A 2 29.13 -2.18 -26.84
CA ILE A 2 28.76 -0.79 -26.45
C ILE A 2 28.26 -0.70 -25.02
N THR A 3 27.51 -1.70 -24.52
CA THR A 3 26.94 -1.75 -23.15
C THR A 3 28.04 -1.81 -22.08
N ILE A 4 29.11 -2.57 -22.32
CA ILE A 4 30.23 -2.66 -21.36
C ILE A 4 31.01 -1.33 -21.29
N LEU A 5 31.07 -0.58 -22.37
CA LEU A 5 31.73 0.72 -22.40
C LEU A 5 30.91 1.81 -21.69
N LYS A 6 29.58 1.80 -21.84
CA LYS A 6 28.69 2.72 -21.09
C LYS A 6 28.73 2.46 -19.59
N LYS A 7 28.72 1.19 -19.15
CA LYS A 7 28.82 0.83 -17.73
C LYS A 7 30.15 1.23 -17.10
N ARG A 8 31.28 1.03 -17.82
CA ARG A 8 32.59 1.53 -17.39
C ARG A 8 32.65 3.06 -17.34
N ARG A 9 31.94 3.76 -18.22
CA ARG A 9 31.85 5.22 -18.23
C ARG A 9 31.01 5.74 -17.07
N SER A 10 29.86 5.10 -16.75
CA SER A 10 29.02 5.46 -15.61
C SER A 10 29.76 5.24 -14.27
N GLN A 11 30.32 4.06 -14.05
CA GLN A 11 31.12 3.78 -12.86
C GLN A 11 32.37 4.66 -12.75
N LYS A 12 33.02 4.96 -13.88
CA LYS A 12 34.16 5.87 -13.89
C LYS A 12 33.75 7.29 -13.55
N ASN A 13 32.60 7.77 -14.08
CA ASN A 13 32.06 9.08 -13.76
C ASN A 13 31.61 9.16 -12.28
N GLU A 14 31.03 8.11 -11.70
CA GLU A 14 30.67 8.10 -10.27
C GLU A 14 31.91 8.11 -9.37
N VAL A 15 32.92 7.32 -9.67
CA VAL A 15 34.20 7.32 -8.93
C VAL A 15 34.93 8.67 -9.08
N GLU A 16 34.96 9.24 -10.29
CA GLU A 16 35.52 10.56 -10.54
C GLU A 16 34.73 11.66 -9.82
N THR A 17 33.39 11.57 -9.75
CA THR A 17 32.51 12.52 -9.04
C THR A 17 32.71 12.43 -7.53
N VAL A 18 32.85 11.23 -6.97
CA VAL A 18 33.11 11.02 -5.53
C VAL A 18 34.51 11.54 -5.17
N ALA A 19 35.53 11.28 -5.99
CA ALA A 19 36.87 11.82 -5.78
C ALA A 19 36.86 13.36 -5.82
N LEU A 20 36.18 13.95 -6.79
CA LEU A 20 36.04 15.40 -6.88
C LEU A 20 35.30 15.99 -5.68
N LEU A 21 34.26 15.33 -5.18
CA LEU A 21 33.52 15.76 -3.98
C LEU A 21 34.41 15.70 -2.73
N GLN A 22 35.19 14.65 -2.57
CA GLN A 22 36.15 14.52 -1.46
C GLN A 22 37.20 15.64 -1.50
N ASP A 23 37.73 15.95 -2.68
CA ASP A 23 38.69 17.05 -2.88
C ASP A 23 38.08 18.42 -2.53
N LEU A 24 36.82 18.65 -2.90
CA LEU A 24 36.11 19.89 -2.55
C LEU A 24 35.84 19.99 -1.04
N ILE A 25 35.49 18.88 -0.37
CA ILE A 25 35.29 18.85 1.07
C ILE A 25 36.60 19.15 1.82
N GLN A 26 37.72 18.71 1.30
CA GLN A 26 39.04 18.97 1.88
C GLN A 26 39.45 20.48 1.82
N GLN A 27 38.85 21.26 0.92
CA GLN A 27 39.08 22.70 0.79
C GLN A 27 38.28 23.53 1.81
N ILE A 28 37.45 22.90 2.66
CA ILE A 28 36.70 23.57 3.70
C ILE A 28 37.64 23.85 4.89
N ASP A 29 37.81 25.13 5.22
CA ASP A 29 38.73 25.57 6.29
C ASP A 29 38.22 25.21 7.71
N ASP A 30 36.88 25.17 7.92
CA ASP A 30 36.29 24.78 9.21
C ASP A 30 36.36 23.26 9.39
N PRO A 31 37.18 22.75 10.34
CA PRO A 31 37.35 21.32 10.59
C PRO A 31 36.03 20.64 11.00
N THR A 32 35.20 21.32 11.79
CA THR A 32 33.94 20.79 12.32
C THR A 32 32.92 20.60 11.21
N LEU A 33 32.81 21.58 10.33
CA LEU A 33 31.92 21.53 9.17
C LEU A 33 32.39 20.48 8.16
N ARG A 34 33.71 20.44 7.89
CA ARG A 34 34.33 19.44 7.02
C ARG A 34 34.03 18.01 7.48
N ASP A 35 34.25 17.71 8.76
CA ASP A 35 34.06 16.38 9.32
C ASP A 35 32.57 15.97 9.29
N ARG A 36 31.65 16.89 9.54
CA ARG A 36 30.21 16.65 9.41
C ARG A 36 29.81 16.34 7.97
N ILE A 37 30.28 17.10 7.00
CA ILE A 37 29.98 16.89 5.58
C ILE A 37 30.59 15.56 5.10
N LEU A 38 31.81 15.21 5.52
CA LEU A 38 32.42 13.89 5.24
C LEU A 38 31.57 12.76 5.79
N GLN A 39 31.10 12.85 7.04
CA GLN A 39 30.24 11.83 7.65
C GLN A 39 28.92 11.64 6.89
N GLU A 40 28.25 12.73 6.50
CA GLU A 40 27.01 12.65 5.74
C GLU A 40 27.24 12.15 4.32
N THR A 41 28.32 12.57 3.67
CA THR A 41 28.73 12.06 2.35
C THR A 41 29.02 10.57 2.39
N ASP A 42 29.74 10.11 3.39
CA ASP A 42 30.03 8.68 3.62
C ASP A 42 28.74 7.86 3.87
N LYS A 43 27.78 8.41 4.59
CA LYS A 43 26.46 7.77 4.75
C LYS A 43 25.74 7.65 3.42
N LEU A 44 25.71 8.69 2.61
CA LEU A 44 25.09 8.70 1.29
C LEU A 44 25.76 7.69 0.33
N ILE A 45 27.08 7.62 0.33
CA ILE A 45 27.86 6.66 -0.50
C ILE A 45 27.62 5.22 -0.04
N LYS A 46 27.52 4.97 1.26
CA LYS A 46 27.29 3.63 1.83
C LYS A 46 25.85 3.12 1.64
N GLN A 47 24.89 4.00 1.35
CA GLN A 47 23.48 3.59 1.17
C GLN A 47 23.22 2.80 -0.12
N LYS A 48 24.01 2.95 -1.17
CA LYS A 48 23.84 2.21 -2.43
C LYS A 48 24.71 0.95 -2.45
N LYS A 49 24.18 -0.14 -1.88
CA LYS A 49 24.87 -1.46 -1.90
C LYS A 49 24.42 -2.39 -3.02
N PHE A 50 23.34 -2.08 -3.73
CA PHE A 50 22.74 -2.90 -4.77
C PHE A 50 22.36 -2.04 -5.96
N GLY A 51 22.64 -2.50 -7.16
CA GLY A 51 22.22 -1.87 -8.41
C GLY A 51 21.61 -2.93 -9.32
N LEU A 52 20.43 -2.70 -9.84
CA LEU A 52 19.80 -3.55 -10.83
C LEU A 52 20.50 -3.38 -12.17
N VAL A 53 20.91 -4.48 -12.79
CA VAL A 53 21.57 -4.49 -14.09
C VAL A 53 20.78 -5.36 -15.05
N PHE A 54 20.29 -4.77 -16.12
CA PHE A 54 19.61 -5.47 -17.21
C PHE A 54 20.00 -4.84 -18.55
N GLU A 55 19.79 -5.57 -19.63
CA GLU A 55 20.02 -5.07 -20.98
C GLU A 55 18.95 -4.04 -21.34
N GLU A 56 19.35 -2.83 -21.73
CA GLU A 56 18.43 -1.79 -22.16
C GLU A 56 17.93 -2.09 -23.57
N HIS A 57 16.63 -2.22 -23.72
CA HIS A 57 15.96 -2.40 -25.01
C HIS A 57 15.25 -1.10 -25.39
N LEU A 58 15.56 -0.61 -26.58
CA LEU A 58 14.93 0.57 -27.16
C LEU A 58 14.13 0.15 -28.38
N PRO A 59 12.91 0.65 -28.57
CA PRO A 59 12.17 0.41 -29.80
C PRO A 59 12.91 1.04 -30.96
N GLU A 60 13.02 0.32 -32.09
CA GLU A 60 13.70 0.80 -33.29
C GLU A 60 12.95 1.94 -33.94
N CYS A 61 11.63 1.91 -33.85
CA CYS A 61 10.75 2.98 -34.33
C CYS A 61 9.44 3.05 -33.52
N THR A 62 8.76 4.20 -33.62
CA THR A 62 7.50 4.48 -32.97
C THR A 62 6.44 4.77 -34.02
N PRO A 63 5.28 4.06 -34.02
CA PRO A 63 4.18 4.37 -34.92
C PRO A 63 3.52 5.71 -34.54
N LEU A 64 3.27 6.54 -35.55
CA LEU A 64 2.62 7.84 -35.40
C LEU A 64 1.22 7.79 -36.00
N TYR A 65 0.22 7.67 -35.16
CA TYR A 65 -1.16 7.67 -35.60
C TYR A 65 -1.63 9.09 -35.93
N ASP A 66 -2.64 9.21 -36.82
CA ASP A 66 -3.20 10.48 -37.31
C ASP A 66 -2.21 11.41 -38.06
N VAL A 67 -1.05 10.89 -38.43
CA VAL A 67 -0.11 11.61 -39.31
C VAL A 67 -0.43 11.25 -40.76
N PRO A 68 -0.68 12.24 -41.65
CA PRO A 68 -1.00 11.98 -43.02
C PRO A 68 0.19 11.33 -43.76
N ILE A 69 -0.08 10.22 -44.44
CA ILE A 69 0.91 9.51 -45.24
C ILE A 69 1.15 10.31 -46.53
N ARG A 70 2.40 10.60 -46.83
CA ARG A 70 2.84 11.37 -48.01
C ARG A 70 3.96 10.61 -48.72
N VAL A 71 4.19 10.94 -49.99
CA VAL A 71 5.39 10.45 -50.70
C VAL A 71 6.64 10.88 -49.94
N GLY A 72 7.54 9.94 -49.69
CA GLY A 72 8.71 10.10 -48.84
C GLY A 72 8.48 9.81 -47.35
N SER A 73 7.23 9.58 -46.89
CA SER A 73 7.00 9.14 -45.53
C SER A 73 7.61 7.79 -45.24
N LYS A 74 8.19 7.62 -44.08
CA LYS A 74 8.57 6.31 -43.54
C LYS A 74 7.32 5.67 -42.94
N VAL A 75 7.03 4.45 -43.33
CA VAL A 75 5.82 3.73 -42.90
C VAL A 75 6.15 2.29 -42.53
N ALA A 76 5.34 1.71 -41.67
CA ALA A 76 5.34 0.30 -41.34
C ALA A 76 3.93 -0.26 -41.38
N LEU A 77 3.78 -1.58 -41.39
CA LEU A 77 2.48 -2.22 -41.26
C LEU A 77 1.91 -1.97 -39.85
N LYS A 78 0.61 -1.70 -39.74
CA LYS A 78 -0.09 -1.57 -38.45
C LYS A 78 -0.10 -2.87 -37.64
N THR A 79 0.04 -4.01 -38.33
CA THR A 79 0.12 -5.35 -37.75
C THR A 79 1.41 -6.02 -38.20
N GLY A 80 2.17 -6.60 -37.25
CA GLY A 80 3.47 -7.21 -37.52
C GLY A 80 4.65 -6.37 -37.02
N TYR A 81 5.85 -6.68 -37.48
CA TYR A 81 7.09 -6.01 -37.05
C TYR A 81 7.13 -4.55 -37.53
N VAL A 82 7.09 -3.61 -36.59
CA VAL A 82 7.23 -2.18 -36.89
C VAL A 82 8.66 -1.83 -37.36
N SER A 83 9.62 -2.72 -37.14
CA SER A 83 10.99 -2.63 -37.64
C SER A 83 11.13 -2.78 -39.15
N ASP A 84 10.13 -3.40 -39.80
CA ASP A 84 10.09 -3.43 -41.29
C ASP A 84 9.65 -2.06 -41.81
N ILE A 85 10.61 -1.17 -42.00
CA ILE A 85 10.37 0.20 -42.44
C ILE A 85 10.38 0.27 -43.97
N TYR A 86 9.36 0.92 -44.50
CA TYR A 86 9.21 1.20 -45.94
C TYR A 86 9.17 2.70 -46.17
N THR A 87 9.66 3.13 -47.30
CA THR A 87 9.54 4.52 -47.79
C THR A 87 8.44 4.59 -48.83
N VAL A 88 7.51 5.50 -48.67
CA VAL A 88 6.41 5.72 -49.66
C VAL A 88 6.98 6.33 -50.91
N VAL A 89 6.82 5.62 -52.03
CA VAL A 89 7.30 6.06 -53.36
C VAL A 89 6.17 6.74 -54.16
N LYS A 90 4.95 6.17 -54.09
CA LYS A 90 3.77 6.69 -54.84
C LYS A 90 2.50 6.33 -54.10
N ILE A 91 1.57 7.25 -54.14
CA ILE A 91 0.21 7.04 -53.62
C ILE A 91 -0.78 7.13 -54.80
N ASP A 92 -1.63 6.12 -54.94
CA ASP A 92 -2.67 6.06 -55.98
C ASP A 92 -3.98 5.62 -55.33
N SER A 93 -4.81 6.61 -55.00
CA SER A 93 -6.07 6.47 -54.27
C SER A 93 -5.86 5.78 -52.90
N ASP A 94 -6.24 4.53 -52.74
CA ASP A 94 -6.11 3.73 -51.53
C ASP A 94 -4.88 2.82 -51.50
N LYS A 95 -4.09 2.79 -52.61
CA LYS A 95 -2.89 1.96 -52.75
C LYS A 95 -1.62 2.78 -52.67
N VAL A 96 -0.69 2.30 -51.89
CA VAL A 96 0.55 2.96 -51.64
C VAL A 96 1.69 2.05 -52.08
N LEU A 97 2.46 2.49 -53.09
CA LEU A 97 3.70 1.81 -53.48
C LEU A 97 4.80 2.22 -52.51
N CYS A 98 5.40 1.25 -51.85
CA CYS A 98 6.44 1.43 -50.86
C CYS A 98 7.69 0.66 -51.23
N ASP A 99 8.86 1.23 -50.94
CA ASP A 99 10.17 0.64 -51.11
C ASP A 99 10.70 0.18 -49.74
N ARG A 100 11.05 -1.10 -49.57
CA ARG A 100 11.59 -1.63 -48.32
C ARG A 100 13.00 -1.15 -48.12
N ARG A 101 13.30 -0.55 -47.00
CA ARG A 101 14.57 0.11 -46.69
C ARG A 101 15.81 -0.80 -46.84
N GLU A 102 15.71 -2.04 -46.36
CA GLU A 102 16.86 -2.94 -46.33
C GLU A 102 17.11 -3.67 -47.65
N THR A 103 16.07 -4.00 -48.39
CA THR A 103 16.15 -4.87 -49.57
C THR A 103 15.83 -4.15 -50.86
N HIS A 104 15.32 -2.92 -50.80
CA HIS A 104 14.80 -2.16 -51.95
C HIS A 104 13.69 -2.92 -52.73
N GLU A 105 13.03 -3.85 -52.07
CA GLU A 105 11.90 -4.57 -52.63
C GLU A 105 10.64 -3.66 -52.60
N GLN A 106 10.04 -3.49 -53.75
CA GLN A 106 8.80 -2.69 -53.84
C GLN A 106 7.59 -3.52 -53.51
N LYS A 107 6.76 -3.01 -52.61
CA LYS A 107 5.48 -3.60 -52.19
C LYS A 107 4.34 -2.59 -52.28
N ILE A 108 3.14 -3.07 -52.57
CA ILE A 108 1.93 -2.28 -52.58
C ILE A 108 1.11 -2.64 -51.36
N PHE A 109 0.80 -1.65 -50.53
CA PHE A 109 -0.07 -1.77 -49.36
C PHE A 109 -1.31 -0.93 -49.55
N LYS A 110 -2.37 -1.21 -48.79
CA LYS A 110 -3.49 -0.29 -48.67
C LYS A 110 -3.14 0.81 -47.65
N LEU A 111 -3.76 1.98 -47.85
CA LEU A 111 -3.53 3.13 -46.99
C LEU A 111 -3.90 2.86 -45.51
N ASP A 112 -4.92 2.05 -45.28
CA ASP A 112 -5.42 1.65 -43.97
C ASP A 112 -4.55 0.57 -43.27
N GLU A 113 -3.71 -0.14 -44.03
CA GLU A 113 -2.82 -1.19 -43.51
C GLU A 113 -1.51 -0.65 -42.95
N ILE A 114 -1.14 0.58 -43.30
CA ILE A 114 0.16 1.17 -42.92
C ILE A 114 0.01 2.38 -42.01
N VAL A 115 1.05 2.68 -41.27
CA VAL A 115 1.15 3.83 -40.36
C VAL A 115 2.52 4.52 -40.53
N VAL A 116 2.53 5.83 -40.40
CA VAL A 116 3.79 6.60 -40.39
C VAL A 116 4.61 6.19 -39.16
N VAL A 117 5.91 6.09 -39.27
CA VAL A 117 6.82 5.76 -38.16
C VAL A 117 7.91 6.82 -38.01
N ALA A 118 8.24 7.12 -36.77
CA ALA A 118 9.46 7.83 -36.41
C ALA A 118 10.52 6.82 -35.97
N GLU A 119 11.74 6.98 -36.48
CA GLU A 119 12.86 6.15 -36.07
C GLU A 119 13.43 6.59 -34.73
N PHE A 120 14.19 5.71 -34.08
CA PHE A 120 14.87 6.04 -32.84
C PHE A 120 15.74 7.29 -32.97
N GLY A 121 15.52 8.27 -32.10
CA GLY A 121 16.22 9.55 -32.09
C GLY A 121 15.57 10.65 -32.94
N GLU A 122 14.54 10.35 -33.70
CA GLU A 122 13.71 11.39 -34.33
C GLU A 122 12.81 12.06 -33.28
N PRO A 123 12.72 13.42 -33.26
CA PRO A 123 11.88 14.11 -32.30
C PRO A 123 10.39 13.87 -32.59
N ILE A 124 9.67 13.47 -31.57
CA ILE A 124 8.20 13.30 -31.63
C ILE A 124 7.57 14.39 -30.74
N TYR A 125 6.57 15.09 -31.27
CA TYR A 125 5.83 16.13 -30.57
C TYR A 125 4.37 15.71 -30.41
N PRO A 126 4.05 14.89 -29.37
CA PRO A 126 2.68 14.46 -29.14
C PRO A 126 1.79 15.64 -28.76
N THR A 127 0.52 15.55 -29.11
CA THR A 127 -0.53 16.52 -28.72
C THR A 127 -1.83 15.78 -28.42
N LEU A 128 -2.70 16.42 -27.63
CA LEU A 128 -4.02 15.87 -27.32
C LEU A 128 -5.06 16.44 -28.31
N LYS A 129 -5.96 15.57 -28.75
CA LYS A 129 -7.13 15.92 -29.54
C LYS A 129 -8.37 15.44 -28.81
N LEU A 130 -9.30 16.35 -28.54
CA LEU A 130 -10.60 15.98 -27.99
C LEU A 130 -11.36 15.11 -29.00
N ILE A 131 -11.74 13.91 -28.58
CA ILE A 131 -12.48 12.96 -29.42
C ILE A 131 -13.96 13.00 -29.06
N ASP A 132 -14.28 12.88 -27.78
CA ASP A 132 -15.66 12.83 -27.28
C ASP A 132 -15.76 13.36 -25.87
N THR A 133 -16.96 13.77 -25.45
CA THR A 133 -17.25 14.28 -24.11
C THR A 133 -18.64 13.84 -23.70
N VAL A 134 -18.75 13.25 -22.50
CA VAL A 134 -20.02 12.89 -21.87
C VAL A 134 -20.20 13.73 -20.63
N GLU A 135 -21.17 14.64 -20.65
CA GLU A 135 -21.46 15.54 -19.54
C GLU A 135 -22.68 15.03 -18.75
N ASN A 136 -22.43 14.37 -17.63
CA ASN A 136 -23.46 13.84 -16.75
C ASN A 136 -23.56 14.55 -15.39
N ALA A 137 -22.70 15.54 -15.13
CA ALA A 137 -22.70 16.37 -13.93
C ALA A 137 -22.31 17.82 -14.27
N PRO A 138 -23.20 18.61 -14.93
CA PRO A 138 -22.89 19.93 -15.47
C PRO A 138 -22.49 20.97 -14.41
N ASP A 139 -22.86 20.75 -13.13
CA ASP A 139 -22.50 21.62 -12.01
C ASP A 139 -21.18 21.23 -11.32
N SER A 140 -20.44 20.25 -11.86
CA SER A 140 -19.19 19.76 -11.31
C SER A 140 -18.00 20.11 -12.19
N ASP A 141 -16.94 20.66 -11.59
CA ASP A 141 -15.64 20.88 -12.23
C ASP A 141 -14.74 19.63 -12.23
N LEU A 142 -15.24 18.48 -11.72
CA LEU A 142 -14.49 17.24 -11.66
C LEU A 142 -14.70 16.39 -12.90
N TRP A 143 -13.61 15.98 -13.54
CA TRP A 143 -13.62 15.19 -14.75
C TRP A 143 -12.88 13.87 -14.60
N HIS A 144 -13.44 12.83 -15.20
CA HIS A 144 -12.71 11.62 -15.55
C HIS A 144 -12.22 11.77 -16.99
N THR A 145 -10.93 11.67 -17.20
CA THR A 145 -10.32 11.85 -18.52
C THR A 145 -9.66 10.55 -18.98
N LEU A 146 -10.08 10.02 -20.13
CA LEU A 146 -9.42 8.91 -20.81
C LEU A 146 -8.53 9.45 -21.92
N ILE A 147 -7.24 9.12 -21.89
CA ILE A 147 -6.27 9.45 -22.95
C ILE A 147 -5.95 8.16 -23.69
N GLU A 148 -6.40 8.06 -24.92
CA GLU A 148 -6.08 6.94 -25.83
C GLU A 148 -4.76 7.22 -26.54
N ALA A 149 -3.67 6.61 -26.06
CA ALA A 149 -2.32 6.82 -26.58
C ALA A 149 -1.36 5.70 -26.13
N ASP A 150 -0.14 5.66 -26.69
CA ASP A 150 0.96 5.04 -25.98
C ASP A 150 1.22 5.80 -24.68
N ASN A 151 1.19 5.06 -23.56
CA ASN A 151 1.25 5.67 -22.23
C ASN A 151 2.58 6.39 -21.92
N TYR A 152 3.68 6.04 -22.59
CA TYR A 152 4.94 6.77 -22.44
C TYR A 152 4.81 8.21 -22.98
N HIS A 153 4.18 8.37 -24.16
CA HIS A 153 3.96 9.70 -24.76
C HIS A 153 2.90 10.49 -24.00
N ALA A 154 1.83 9.82 -23.53
CA ALA A 154 0.84 10.45 -22.68
C ALA A 154 1.45 11.01 -21.39
N LEU A 155 2.31 10.25 -20.72
CA LEU A 155 3.02 10.69 -19.51
C LEU A 155 3.96 11.88 -19.77
N GLN A 156 4.63 11.91 -20.94
CA GLN A 156 5.45 13.07 -21.33
C GLN A 156 4.61 14.35 -21.48
N LEU A 157 3.41 14.27 -22.06
CA LEU A 157 2.48 15.39 -22.15
C LEU A 157 1.98 15.84 -20.78
N LEU A 158 1.62 14.89 -19.93
CA LEU A 158 1.12 15.18 -18.58
C LEU A 158 2.18 15.85 -17.71
N GLU A 159 3.47 15.61 -17.92
CA GLU A 159 4.57 16.25 -17.19
C GLU A 159 4.50 17.78 -17.29
N TYR A 160 4.08 18.36 -18.43
CA TYR A 160 3.99 19.82 -18.59
C TYR A 160 2.94 20.47 -17.68
N LEU A 161 1.84 19.78 -17.37
CA LEU A 161 0.72 20.35 -16.63
C LEU A 161 0.66 19.84 -15.18
N TYR A 162 1.12 18.61 -14.94
CA TYR A 162 0.90 17.87 -13.71
C TYR A 162 2.18 17.47 -12.98
N ALA A 163 3.35 18.02 -13.34
CA ALA A 163 4.59 17.78 -12.58
C ALA A 163 4.38 18.11 -11.10
N GLU A 164 4.75 17.17 -10.22
CA GLU A 164 4.69 17.29 -8.76
C GLU A 164 3.27 17.56 -8.18
N LYS A 165 2.21 17.22 -8.93
CA LYS A 165 0.82 17.52 -8.53
C LYS A 165 -0.05 16.28 -8.28
N VAL A 166 0.41 15.10 -8.69
CA VAL A 166 -0.40 13.88 -8.63
C VAL A 166 -0.37 13.30 -7.23
N ASP A 167 -1.53 13.04 -6.65
CA ASP A 167 -1.68 12.50 -5.30
C ASP A 167 -1.54 10.98 -5.26
N CYS A 168 -1.98 10.30 -6.33
CA CYS A 168 -1.94 8.85 -6.39
C CYS A 168 -1.73 8.39 -7.83
N ILE A 169 -0.77 7.53 -8.02
CA ILE A 169 -0.63 6.74 -9.24
C ILE A 169 -0.92 5.29 -8.89
N TYR A 170 -1.94 4.70 -9.50
CA TYR A 170 -2.25 3.28 -9.43
C TYR A 170 -2.03 2.67 -10.80
N ILE A 171 -1.27 1.60 -10.90
CA ILE A 171 -1.02 0.91 -12.16
C ILE A 171 -1.05 -0.60 -12.01
N ASP A 172 -1.59 -1.24 -13.03
CA ASP A 172 -1.64 -2.68 -13.22
C ASP A 172 -0.94 -3.05 -14.54
N PRO A 173 0.41 -3.05 -14.57
CA PRO A 173 1.17 -3.33 -15.78
C PRO A 173 0.99 -4.79 -16.22
N PRO A 174 1.29 -5.13 -17.49
CA PRO A 174 1.28 -6.53 -17.92
C PRO A 174 2.25 -7.35 -17.07
N TYR A 175 1.82 -8.53 -16.63
CA TYR A 175 2.58 -9.37 -15.68
C TYR A 175 3.71 -10.19 -16.32
N ASN A 176 3.91 -10.04 -17.61
CA ASN A 176 4.95 -10.73 -18.37
C ASN A 176 4.89 -12.27 -18.21
N THR A 177 3.67 -12.80 -18.21
CA THR A 177 3.43 -14.23 -17.96
C THR A 177 3.97 -15.14 -19.05
N GLY A 178 4.29 -14.57 -20.23
CA GLY A 178 4.65 -15.28 -21.44
C GLY A 178 3.45 -15.77 -22.25
N ALA A 179 2.25 -15.38 -21.87
CA ALA A 179 1.01 -15.71 -22.57
C ALA A 179 0.64 -14.69 -23.67
N LYS A 180 1.60 -13.94 -24.18
CA LYS A 180 1.41 -12.87 -25.18
C LYS A 180 0.48 -11.77 -24.66
N ASP A 181 0.68 -11.39 -23.41
CA ASP A 181 -0.11 -10.41 -22.66
C ASP A 181 0.33 -8.96 -22.93
N TRP A 182 1.50 -8.75 -23.55
CA TRP A 182 1.98 -7.42 -23.93
C TRP A 182 2.86 -7.47 -25.20
N LYS A 183 3.10 -6.29 -25.79
CA LYS A 183 3.87 -6.14 -27.03
C LYS A 183 5.13 -5.32 -26.81
N TYR A 184 6.19 -5.73 -27.50
CA TYR A 184 7.41 -4.97 -27.68
C TYR A 184 7.66 -4.81 -29.19
N ASN A 185 7.92 -3.60 -29.67
CA ASN A 185 8.01 -3.30 -31.11
C ASN A 185 6.84 -3.89 -31.92
N ASN A 186 5.62 -3.74 -31.40
CA ASN A 186 4.37 -4.25 -31.98
C ASN A 186 4.20 -5.78 -31.99
N ASP A 187 5.19 -6.55 -31.53
CA ASP A 187 5.12 -8.00 -31.40
C ASP A 187 4.84 -8.43 -29.98
N TYR A 188 4.04 -9.50 -29.84
CA TYR A 188 3.78 -10.10 -28.54
C TYR A 188 5.04 -10.77 -27.99
N VAL A 189 5.38 -10.43 -26.76
CA VAL A 189 6.45 -11.12 -26.01
C VAL A 189 5.91 -12.41 -25.45
N ASP A 190 6.56 -13.52 -25.74
CA ASP A 190 6.13 -14.85 -25.27
C ASP A 190 7.18 -15.51 -24.35
N SER A 191 6.88 -16.71 -23.88
CA SER A 191 7.73 -17.45 -22.94
C SER A 191 9.07 -17.91 -23.53
N SER A 192 9.21 -17.95 -24.87
CA SER A 192 10.44 -18.34 -25.56
C SER A 192 11.43 -17.19 -25.70
N ASP A 193 11.02 -15.94 -25.46
CA ASP A 193 11.87 -14.77 -25.54
C ASP A 193 12.86 -14.75 -24.35
N ALA A 194 14.13 -14.96 -24.64
CA ALA A 194 15.21 -14.96 -23.64
C ALA A 194 15.41 -13.59 -22.97
N TYR A 195 14.98 -12.51 -23.62
CA TYR A 195 15.12 -11.12 -23.15
C TYR A 195 13.82 -10.55 -22.58
N ARG A 196 12.77 -11.37 -22.37
CA ARG A 196 11.46 -10.89 -21.95
C ARG A 196 11.52 -10.03 -20.67
N HIS A 197 12.31 -10.42 -19.67
CA HIS A 197 12.47 -9.68 -18.42
C HIS A 197 13.18 -8.34 -18.63
N SER A 198 14.26 -8.31 -19.42
CA SER A 198 14.99 -7.07 -19.74
C SER A 198 14.14 -6.11 -20.56
N LYS A 199 13.37 -6.61 -21.53
CA LYS A 199 12.42 -5.80 -22.31
C LYS A 199 11.34 -5.20 -21.43
N TRP A 200 10.79 -6.01 -20.53
CA TRP A 200 9.77 -5.56 -19.58
C TRP A 200 10.32 -4.50 -18.62
N LEU A 201 11.50 -4.72 -18.06
CA LEU A 201 12.18 -3.75 -17.20
C LEU A 201 12.46 -2.43 -17.92
N SER A 202 12.95 -2.48 -19.18
CA SER A 202 13.20 -1.29 -20.01
C SER A 202 11.90 -0.50 -20.27
N MET A 203 10.79 -1.19 -20.52
CA MET A 203 9.48 -0.60 -20.71
C MET A 203 8.99 0.09 -19.42
N MET A 204 9.11 -0.58 -18.29
CA MET A 204 8.66 -0.07 -16.98
C MET A 204 9.54 1.07 -16.48
N GLU A 205 10.86 0.96 -16.59
CA GLU A 205 11.81 1.97 -16.11
C GLU A 205 11.51 3.37 -16.67
N LYS A 206 11.28 3.45 -17.98
CA LYS A 206 10.99 4.73 -18.65
C LYS A 206 9.71 5.37 -18.13
N ARG A 207 8.67 4.56 -17.92
CA ARG A 207 7.35 5.02 -17.43
C ARG A 207 7.39 5.40 -15.97
N LEU A 208 8.06 4.60 -15.14
CA LEU A 208 8.22 4.89 -13.71
C LEU A 208 9.05 6.15 -13.45
N LYS A 209 10.07 6.43 -14.27
CA LYS A 209 10.83 7.69 -14.20
C LYS A 209 9.96 8.92 -14.51
N LEU A 210 9.03 8.82 -15.46
CA LEU A 210 8.05 9.87 -15.73
C LEU A 210 7.01 9.97 -14.61
N ALA A 211 6.50 8.84 -14.13
CA ALA A 211 5.58 8.79 -13.00
C ALA A 211 6.16 9.48 -11.76
N LYS A 212 7.45 9.27 -11.47
CA LYS A 212 8.15 9.95 -10.37
C LYS A 212 8.09 11.46 -10.47
N LYS A 213 8.20 12.02 -11.68
CA LYS A 213 8.14 13.48 -11.90
C LYS A 213 6.73 14.06 -11.72
N LEU A 214 5.70 13.24 -11.90
CA LEU A 214 4.30 13.66 -11.74
C LEU A 214 3.85 13.66 -10.27
N LEU A 215 4.37 12.73 -9.47
CA LEU A 215 3.99 12.55 -8.07
C LEU A 215 4.37 13.75 -7.22
N ASN A 216 3.45 14.16 -6.35
CA ASN A 216 3.69 15.22 -5.36
C ASN A 216 4.71 14.69 -4.31
N PRO A 217 5.89 15.31 -4.19
CA PRO A 217 6.93 14.83 -3.27
C PRO A 217 6.57 14.98 -1.79
N GLU A 218 5.61 15.84 -1.44
CA GLU A 218 5.22 16.14 -0.06
C GLU A 218 4.21 15.12 0.51
N ASP A 219 3.29 14.60 -0.33
CA ASP A 219 2.22 13.70 0.11
C ASP A 219 1.57 13.00 -1.09
N SER A 220 2.17 11.92 -1.56
CA SER A 220 1.61 11.11 -2.64
C SER A 220 1.94 9.63 -2.51
N VAL A 221 1.32 8.80 -3.34
CA VAL A 221 1.56 7.35 -3.34
C VAL A 221 1.64 6.82 -4.77
N LEU A 222 2.58 5.92 -5.00
CA LEU A 222 2.62 5.05 -6.18
C LEU A 222 2.25 3.63 -5.76
N ILE A 223 1.31 3.03 -6.47
CA ILE A 223 0.84 1.66 -6.26
C ILE A 223 1.02 0.88 -7.57
N VAL A 224 1.75 -0.22 -7.51
CA VAL A 224 2.02 -1.07 -8.67
C VAL A 224 1.64 -2.50 -8.34
N THR A 225 0.61 -3.02 -8.99
CA THR A 225 0.22 -4.43 -8.86
C THR A 225 1.09 -5.31 -9.75
N ILE A 226 1.37 -6.52 -9.29
CA ILE A 226 2.24 -7.46 -10.02
C ILE A 226 1.99 -8.90 -9.53
N ASP A 227 2.39 -9.87 -10.33
CA ASP A 227 2.35 -11.27 -9.94
C ASP A 227 3.72 -11.87 -9.58
N GLU A 228 3.72 -13.17 -9.30
CA GLU A 228 4.92 -13.93 -8.96
C GLU A 228 5.99 -14.01 -10.07
N LYS A 229 5.67 -13.60 -11.31
CA LYS A 229 6.60 -13.70 -12.44
C LYS A 229 7.61 -12.56 -12.44
N GLU A 230 7.14 -11.35 -12.13
CA GLU A 230 7.96 -10.14 -12.22
C GLU A 230 8.14 -9.40 -10.88
N TYR A 231 7.53 -9.84 -9.77
CA TYR A 231 7.59 -9.09 -8.50
C TYR A 231 9.02 -8.82 -8.02
N LEU A 232 9.95 -9.77 -8.18
CA LEU A 232 11.35 -9.58 -7.77
C LEU A 232 12.05 -8.52 -8.61
N HIS A 233 11.90 -8.60 -9.93
CA HIS A 233 12.52 -7.65 -10.87
C HIS A 233 11.93 -6.25 -10.69
N LEU A 234 10.60 -6.16 -10.54
CA LEU A 234 9.90 -4.91 -10.26
C LEU A 234 10.35 -4.32 -8.93
N GLY A 235 10.43 -5.12 -7.87
CA GLY A 235 10.86 -4.67 -6.56
C GLY A 235 12.25 -4.02 -6.61
N CYS A 236 13.21 -4.67 -7.26
CA CYS A 236 14.55 -4.13 -7.46
C CYS A 236 14.55 -2.83 -8.29
N LEU A 237 13.72 -2.75 -9.33
CA LEU A 237 13.59 -1.55 -10.17
C LEU A 237 12.99 -0.38 -9.39
N LEU A 238 11.95 -0.65 -8.59
CA LEU A 238 11.33 0.35 -7.73
C LEU A 238 12.29 0.86 -6.66
N GLU A 239 13.05 -0.03 -6.04
CA GLU A 239 14.06 0.34 -5.04
C GLU A 239 15.17 1.23 -5.63
N GLU A 240 15.56 1.01 -6.89
CA GLU A 240 16.54 1.84 -7.59
C GLU A 240 15.98 3.22 -7.95
N ILE A 241 14.77 3.26 -8.56
CA ILE A 241 14.17 4.52 -9.03
C ILE A 241 13.72 5.40 -7.86
N PHE A 242 13.13 4.79 -6.83
CA PHE A 242 12.53 5.47 -5.68
C PHE A 242 13.37 5.31 -4.40
N SER A 243 14.68 5.25 -4.56
CA SER A 243 15.61 5.16 -3.43
C SER A 243 15.41 6.35 -2.48
N GLY A 244 15.19 6.06 -1.19
CA GLY A 244 14.91 7.07 -0.16
C GLY A 244 13.44 7.17 0.23
N GLU A 245 12.53 6.62 -0.57
CA GLU A 245 11.09 6.58 -0.25
C GLU A 245 10.74 5.32 0.57
N THR A 246 9.64 5.38 1.29
CA THR A 246 9.16 4.21 2.04
C THR A 246 8.41 3.26 1.11
N MET A 247 8.94 2.06 0.92
CA MET A 247 8.32 1.02 0.10
C MET A 247 7.80 -0.13 0.97
N GLN A 248 6.59 -0.59 0.68
CA GLN A 248 5.97 -1.75 1.32
C GLN A 248 5.30 -2.65 0.27
N MET A 249 5.44 -3.96 0.42
CA MET A 249 4.73 -4.94 -0.39
C MET A 249 3.52 -5.50 0.38
N VAL A 250 2.40 -5.66 -0.32
CA VAL A 250 1.15 -6.22 0.19
C VAL A 250 0.77 -7.41 -0.69
N SER A 251 0.28 -8.50 -0.08
CA SER A 251 -0.34 -9.64 -0.77
C SER A 251 -1.86 -9.49 -0.74
N ILE A 252 -2.49 -9.60 -1.90
CA ILE A 252 -3.94 -9.44 -2.10
C ILE A 252 -4.53 -10.77 -2.59
N THR A 253 -5.43 -11.35 -1.84
CA THR A 253 -6.12 -12.58 -2.25
C THR A 253 -7.19 -12.25 -3.30
N ILE A 254 -6.90 -12.56 -4.56
CA ILE A 254 -7.77 -12.30 -5.72
C ILE A 254 -8.57 -13.53 -6.18
N ASN A 255 -8.18 -14.71 -5.73
CA ASN A 255 -8.87 -15.97 -6.01
C ASN A 255 -8.80 -16.88 -4.76
N PRO A 256 -9.75 -16.78 -3.83
CA PRO A 256 -9.71 -17.56 -2.59
C PRO A 256 -9.71 -19.08 -2.78
N SER A 257 -10.27 -19.56 -3.89
CA SER A 257 -10.28 -21.00 -4.25
C SER A 257 -8.94 -21.49 -4.80
N GLY A 258 -8.08 -20.57 -5.22
CA GLY A 258 -6.81 -20.85 -5.86
C GLY A 258 -6.93 -21.33 -7.32
N ALA A 259 -6.06 -20.85 -8.17
CA ALA A 259 -5.89 -21.37 -9.52
C ALA A 259 -5.09 -22.68 -9.46
N LYS A 260 -5.68 -23.77 -9.92
CA LYS A 260 -5.02 -25.09 -9.93
C LYS A 260 -3.77 -25.08 -10.79
N ARG A 261 -2.71 -25.71 -10.29
CA ARG A 261 -1.43 -25.91 -10.98
C ARG A 261 -0.98 -27.34 -10.78
N ASP A 262 -0.58 -27.98 -11.85
CA ASP A 262 -0.06 -29.34 -11.75
C ASP A 262 1.28 -29.32 -11.01
N ASN A 263 1.40 -30.17 -9.98
CA ASN A 263 2.59 -30.35 -9.15
C ASN A 263 3.08 -29.11 -8.36
N LEU A 264 2.27 -28.04 -8.26
CA LEU A 264 2.58 -26.81 -7.52
C LEU A 264 1.43 -26.42 -6.59
N PHE A 265 1.70 -25.52 -5.65
CA PHE A 265 0.63 -24.93 -4.87
C PHE A 265 -0.32 -24.10 -5.75
N SER A 266 -1.62 -24.20 -5.48
CA SER A 266 -2.62 -23.36 -6.13
C SER A 266 -2.39 -21.89 -5.80
N ARG A 267 -2.40 -21.02 -6.81
CA ARG A 267 -2.20 -19.59 -6.62
C ARG A 267 -3.51 -18.91 -6.25
N SER A 268 -3.49 -18.14 -5.17
CA SER A 268 -4.66 -17.40 -4.67
C SER A 268 -4.48 -15.88 -4.66
N ASP A 269 -3.25 -15.38 -4.83
CA ASP A 269 -2.89 -13.99 -4.57
C ASP A 269 -2.08 -13.34 -5.69
N GLU A 270 -1.99 -12.05 -5.59
CA GLU A 270 -1.06 -11.16 -6.30
C GLU A 270 -0.46 -10.17 -5.32
N TYR A 271 0.51 -9.40 -5.76
CA TYR A 271 1.23 -8.43 -4.94
C TYR A 271 0.92 -7.00 -5.38
N ALA A 272 0.97 -6.07 -4.42
CA ALA A 272 1.02 -4.65 -4.69
C ALA A 272 2.24 -4.04 -3.99
N TYR A 273 3.10 -3.37 -4.75
CA TYR A 273 4.12 -2.48 -4.19
C TYR A 273 3.51 -1.11 -3.96
N ILE A 274 3.72 -0.58 -2.77
CA ILE A 274 3.22 0.72 -2.31
C ILE A 274 4.42 1.56 -1.94
N ILE A 275 4.61 2.67 -2.64
CA ILE A 275 5.69 3.62 -2.41
C ILE A 275 5.07 4.92 -1.90
N LEU A 276 5.44 5.32 -0.68
CA LEU A 276 4.93 6.50 0.00
C LEU A 276 5.94 7.64 -0.09
N PHE A 277 5.47 8.81 -0.51
CA PHE A 277 6.26 10.01 -0.66
C PHE A 277 5.97 11.01 0.46
N GLY A 278 7.02 11.61 1.01
CA GLY A 278 6.92 12.66 2.02
C GLY A 278 6.12 12.24 3.26
N ASN A 279 4.99 12.88 3.48
CA ASN A 279 4.12 12.66 4.64
C ASN A 279 2.97 11.67 4.38
N ALA A 280 2.96 10.98 3.24
CA ALA A 280 1.90 10.04 2.89
C ALA A 280 1.76 8.93 3.93
N GLN A 281 0.54 8.62 4.32
CA GLN A 281 0.23 7.64 5.35
C GLN A 281 -0.96 6.79 4.96
N VAL A 282 -0.99 5.56 5.48
CA VAL A 282 -2.15 4.68 5.33
C VAL A 282 -3.32 5.21 6.14
N VAL A 283 -4.42 5.53 5.48
CA VAL A 283 -5.71 5.87 6.11
C VAL A 283 -6.40 4.58 6.53
N HIS A 284 -6.35 4.28 7.80
CA HIS A 284 -7.04 3.09 8.31
C HIS A 284 -8.56 3.31 8.33
N PRO A 285 -9.37 2.36 7.83
CA PRO A 285 -10.81 2.49 7.84
C PRO A 285 -11.31 2.56 9.30
N LYS A 286 -12.12 3.58 9.59
CA LYS A 286 -12.90 3.62 10.81
C LYS A 286 -14.08 2.68 10.61
N GLY A 287 -14.27 1.72 11.51
CA GLY A 287 -15.46 0.86 11.50
C GLY A 287 -16.72 1.72 11.53
N ASN A 288 -17.76 1.28 10.86
CA ASN A 288 -19.08 1.90 10.99
C ASN A 288 -19.37 2.08 12.46
N GLY A 289 -19.74 3.29 12.84
CA GLY A 289 -19.88 3.75 14.24
C GLY A 289 -20.96 3.05 15.07
N ASP A 290 -21.09 1.72 14.96
CA ASP A 290 -21.86 0.91 15.88
C ASP A 290 -21.23 1.04 17.26
N GLU A 291 -21.96 1.72 18.14
CA GLU A 291 -21.57 1.85 19.53
C GLU A 291 -21.37 0.47 20.14
N ARG A 292 -20.18 0.20 20.61
CA ARG A 292 -19.86 -1.06 21.28
C ARG A 292 -19.48 -0.79 22.71
N GLU A 293 -20.04 -1.62 23.61
CA GLU A 293 -19.61 -1.57 24.99
C GLU A 293 -18.11 -1.89 25.10
N VAL A 294 -17.37 -1.05 25.84
CA VAL A 294 -15.94 -1.21 26.04
C VAL A 294 -15.62 -2.46 26.87
N ARG A 295 -14.50 -3.06 26.60
CA ARG A 295 -14.05 -4.26 27.33
C ARG A 295 -13.58 -3.89 28.72
N TRP A 296 -14.13 -4.59 29.75
CA TRP A 296 -13.71 -4.48 31.12
C TRP A 296 -12.59 -5.45 31.44
N TRP A 297 -11.56 -4.97 32.15
CA TRP A 297 -10.41 -5.78 32.50
C TRP A 297 -10.64 -6.48 33.84
N TYR A 298 -10.12 -7.72 33.94
CA TYR A 298 -10.08 -8.41 35.24
C TYR A 298 -9.09 -7.74 36.17
N LEU A 299 -9.47 -7.53 37.45
CA LEU A 299 -8.61 -6.90 38.43
C LEU A 299 -7.51 -7.86 38.90
N ARG A 300 -7.82 -9.16 39.08
CA ARG A 300 -6.82 -10.16 39.40
C ARG A 300 -5.91 -10.43 38.23
N ARG A 301 -4.60 -10.38 38.48
CA ARG A 301 -3.62 -10.78 37.48
C ARG A 301 -3.62 -12.29 37.29
N THR A 302 -3.31 -12.74 36.07
CA THR A 302 -3.33 -14.15 35.70
C THR A 302 -1.96 -14.71 35.36
N ASP A 303 -1.00 -13.86 35.02
CA ASP A 303 0.37 -14.25 34.65
C ASP A 303 1.16 -14.72 35.88
N TYR A 304 1.89 -15.83 35.72
CA TYR A 304 2.65 -16.48 36.78
C TYR A 304 3.72 -15.57 37.43
N ALA A 305 4.26 -14.60 36.67
CA ALA A 305 5.21 -13.61 37.18
C ALA A 305 4.58 -12.55 38.08
N SER A 306 3.24 -12.49 38.18
CA SER A 306 2.49 -11.56 39.04
C SER A 306 1.94 -12.24 40.29
N ARG A 307 2.53 -13.34 40.75
CA ARG A 307 2.21 -13.95 42.06
C ARG A 307 2.65 -13.03 43.17
N ARG A 308 1.98 -13.16 44.33
CA ARG A 308 2.35 -12.47 45.55
C ARG A 308 3.83 -12.71 45.90
N GLY A 309 4.51 -11.66 46.32
CA GLY A 309 5.95 -11.74 46.71
C GLY A 309 6.93 -11.79 45.55
N THR A 310 6.48 -11.69 44.27
CA THR A 310 7.37 -11.56 43.12
C THR A 310 7.70 -10.11 42.84
N VAL A 311 8.89 -9.85 42.26
CA VAL A 311 9.37 -8.50 41.93
C VAL A 311 8.40 -7.76 40.99
N LYS A 312 7.80 -8.48 40.05
CA LYS A 312 6.86 -7.89 39.09
C LYS A 312 5.48 -7.60 39.71
N GLY A 313 5.11 -8.24 40.78
CA GLY A 313 3.79 -8.12 41.42
C GLY A 313 3.62 -6.86 42.24
N GLY A 314 4.67 -6.22 42.72
CA GLY A 314 4.62 -5.07 43.63
C GLY A 314 4.09 -5.42 45.02
N VAL A 315 4.66 -4.82 46.06
CA VAL A 315 4.27 -5.08 47.47
C VAL A 315 2.93 -4.45 47.84
N ALA A 316 2.44 -3.50 47.09
CA ALA A 316 1.20 -2.76 47.36
C ALA A 316 -0.05 -3.31 46.65
N GLN A 317 0.02 -4.48 46.01
CA GLN A 317 -1.04 -5.02 45.17
C GLN A 317 -1.70 -6.29 45.73
N PHE A 318 -1.38 -6.65 46.94
CA PHE A 318 -2.04 -7.75 47.68
C PHE A 318 -2.76 -7.21 48.92
N TYR A 319 -4.03 -6.93 48.81
CA TYR A 319 -4.87 -6.32 49.82
C TYR A 319 -6.27 -6.91 49.83
N PRO A 320 -7.00 -6.89 50.97
CA PRO A 320 -8.40 -7.34 51.03
C PRO A 320 -9.34 -6.30 50.41
N ILE A 321 -10.31 -6.79 49.63
CA ILE A 321 -11.47 -6.02 49.16
C ILE A 321 -12.68 -6.57 49.88
N TYR A 322 -13.32 -5.76 50.69
CA TYR A 322 -14.50 -6.17 51.43
C TYR A 322 -15.76 -5.94 50.62
N VAL A 323 -16.51 -7.01 50.41
CA VAL A 323 -17.74 -7.00 49.62
C VAL A 323 -18.90 -7.34 50.52
N ASP A 324 -19.93 -6.49 50.56
CA ASP A 324 -21.18 -6.75 51.26
C ASP A 324 -21.89 -7.95 50.64
N ASP A 325 -22.20 -8.92 51.50
CA ASP A 325 -22.73 -10.23 51.09
C ASP A 325 -24.15 -10.17 50.51
N LYS A 326 -24.92 -9.13 50.81
CA LYS A 326 -26.31 -8.94 50.35
C LYS A 326 -26.37 -8.15 49.04
N THR A 327 -25.57 -7.10 48.95
CA THR A 327 -25.65 -6.14 47.84
C THR A 327 -24.54 -6.33 46.79
N MET A 328 -23.56 -7.17 47.07
CA MET A 328 -22.34 -7.36 46.23
C MET A 328 -21.60 -6.05 45.95
N LYS A 329 -21.68 -5.06 46.84
CA LYS A 329 -20.96 -3.80 46.68
C LYS A 329 -19.66 -3.82 47.50
N ILE A 330 -18.61 -3.14 46.97
CA ILE A 330 -17.36 -2.93 47.71
C ILE A 330 -17.66 -1.91 48.81
N VAL A 331 -17.50 -2.31 50.06
CA VAL A 331 -17.73 -1.46 51.26
C VAL A 331 -16.43 -0.92 51.84
N ALA A 332 -15.32 -1.64 51.69
CA ALA A 332 -14.00 -1.19 52.11
C ALA A 332 -12.90 -1.81 51.29
N ILE A 333 -11.76 -1.15 51.23
CA ILE A 333 -10.50 -1.65 50.69
C ILE A 333 -9.47 -1.53 51.82
N GLY A 334 -8.88 -2.66 52.20
CA GLY A 334 -7.89 -2.69 53.29
C GLY A 334 -6.50 -2.35 52.83
N GLU A 335 -5.59 -2.26 53.77
CA GLU A 335 -4.18 -2.03 53.53
C GLU A 335 -3.50 -3.23 52.85
N ALA A 336 -2.46 -2.95 52.06
CA ALA A 336 -1.68 -3.99 51.40
C ALA A 336 -0.91 -4.83 52.45
N LEU A 337 -1.04 -6.15 52.34
CA LEU A 337 -0.33 -7.09 53.21
C LEU A 337 1.09 -7.32 52.68
N LYS A 338 2.04 -7.23 53.64
CA LYS A 338 3.43 -7.63 53.39
C LYS A 338 3.52 -9.13 53.11
N PRO A 339 4.56 -9.62 52.43
CA PRO A 339 4.71 -11.05 52.09
C PRO A 339 4.61 -12.01 53.27
N GLU A 340 5.05 -11.60 54.46
CA GLU A 340 5.03 -12.36 55.71
C GLU A 340 3.69 -12.37 56.43
N GLN A 341 2.77 -11.50 56.08
CA GLN A 341 1.43 -11.41 56.70
C GLN A 341 0.45 -12.39 56.09
N SER A 342 -0.36 -13.04 56.92
CA SER A 342 -1.37 -13.97 56.46
C SER A 342 -2.65 -13.22 56.01
N ARG A 343 -3.26 -13.67 54.92
CA ARG A 343 -4.57 -13.15 54.46
C ARG A 343 -5.71 -13.52 55.38
N PHE A 344 -5.53 -14.42 56.32
CA PHE A 344 -6.52 -14.86 57.27
C PHE A 344 -6.54 -13.98 58.56
N ASP A 345 -5.52 -13.14 58.75
CA ASP A 345 -5.35 -12.29 59.93
C ASP A 345 -5.86 -10.87 59.70
N VAL A 346 -6.69 -10.65 58.64
CA VAL A 346 -7.24 -9.31 58.37
C VAL A 346 -8.50 -9.02 59.26
N PRO A 347 -8.73 -7.75 59.62
CA PRO A 347 -9.90 -7.37 60.39
C PRO A 347 -11.19 -7.82 59.71
N ALA A 348 -12.14 -8.39 60.50
CA ALA A 348 -13.45 -8.71 60.01
C ALA A 348 -14.33 -7.45 59.95
N ILE A 349 -15.17 -7.32 58.94
CA ILE A 349 -16.23 -6.31 58.84
C ILE A 349 -17.57 -7.05 58.84
N GLU A 350 -18.45 -6.69 59.74
CA GLU A 350 -19.76 -7.34 59.89
C GLU A 350 -20.57 -7.25 58.58
N GLY A 351 -21.07 -8.38 58.09
CA GLY A 351 -21.83 -8.47 56.84
C GLY A 351 -21.05 -8.30 55.55
N ALA A 352 -19.70 -8.33 55.63
CA ALA A 352 -18.86 -8.22 54.45
C ALA A 352 -17.76 -9.27 54.41
N THR A 353 -17.55 -9.87 53.25
CA THR A 353 -16.52 -10.90 52.99
C THR A 353 -15.25 -10.25 52.47
N PRO A 354 -14.07 -10.49 53.13
CA PRO A 354 -12.78 -10.07 52.61
C PRO A 354 -12.35 -10.96 51.44
N VAL A 355 -12.08 -10.35 50.28
CA VAL A 355 -11.70 -11.04 49.04
C VAL A 355 -10.27 -10.72 48.68
N PHE A 356 -9.48 -11.77 48.38
CA PHE A 356 -8.11 -11.70 47.92
C PHE A 356 -7.97 -12.26 46.51
N PRO A 357 -6.93 -11.91 45.76
CA PRO A 357 -6.68 -12.41 44.40
C PRO A 357 -6.10 -13.82 44.42
N VAL A 358 -6.94 -14.80 44.75
CA VAL A 358 -6.52 -16.20 44.88
C VAL A 358 -7.08 -17.01 43.70
N ARG A 359 -6.25 -17.83 43.10
CA ARG A 359 -6.66 -18.75 42.03
C ARG A 359 -7.38 -19.99 42.62
N ASP A 360 -8.06 -20.72 41.75
CA ASP A 360 -8.76 -21.97 42.13
C ASP A 360 -7.82 -23.07 42.65
N ASP A 361 -6.54 -23.03 42.23
CA ASP A 361 -5.46 -23.89 42.72
C ASP A 361 -4.86 -23.40 44.07
N GLY A 362 -5.40 -22.33 44.65
CA GLY A 362 -4.95 -21.77 45.92
C GLY A 362 -3.74 -20.80 45.81
N VAL A 363 -3.23 -20.57 44.63
CA VAL A 363 -2.09 -19.67 44.45
C VAL A 363 -2.50 -18.20 44.64
N GLU A 364 -1.78 -17.52 45.52
CA GLU A 364 -1.96 -16.08 45.78
C GLU A 364 -1.34 -15.26 44.65
N MET A 365 -2.15 -14.44 44.03
CA MET A 365 -1.77 -13.54 42.95
C MET A 365 -1.72 -12.09 43.48
N ASN A 366 -1.50 -11.13 42.59
CA ASN A 366 -1.66 -9.71 42.90
C ASN A 366 -2.87 -9.13 42.12
N TRP A 367 -3.44 -8.08 42.68
CA TRP A 367 -4.37 -7.23 41.95
C TRP A 367 -3.63 -6.45 40.83
N GLY A 368 -4.34 -5.99 39.83
CA GLY A 368 -3.75 -5.24 38.71
C GLY A 368 -3.35 -3.80 39.03
N ILE A 369 -3.90 -3.25 40.12
CA ILE A 369 -3.71 -1.88 40.60
C ILE A 369 -3.63 -1.85 42.13
N THR A 370 -3.19 -0.73 42.69
CA THR A 370 -3.13 -0.50 44.13
C THR A 370 -4.52 -0.22 44.72
N GLY A 371 -4.68 -0.36 46.04
CA GLY A 371 -5.92 -0.09 46.74
C GLY A 371 -6.44 1.33 46.52
N ASP A 372 -5.59 2.34 46.61
CA ASP A 372 -5.93 3.74 46.33
C ASP A 372 -6.44 3.95 44.92
N SER A 373 -5.79 3.35 43.92
CA SER A 373 -6.24 3.40 42.55
C SER A 373 -7.60 2.76 42.35
N LEU A 374 -7.83 1.62 43.01
CA LEU A 374 -9.13 0.94 43.00
C LEU A 374 -10.21 1.80 43.63
N GLN A 375 -9.94 2.41 44.81
CA GLN A 375 -10.86 3.29 45.47
C GLN A 375 -11.30 4.48 44.61
N GLN A 376 -10.35 5.07 43.88
CA GLN A 376 -10.65 6.14 42.94
C GLN A 376 -11.57 5.66 41.82
N LEU A 377 -11.32 4.48 41.24
CA LEU A 377 -12.16 3.91 40.18
C LEU A 377 -13.57 3.51 40.68
N CYS A 378 -13.68 3.08 41.94
CA CYS A 378 -14.99 2.84 42.57
C CYS A 378 -15.83 4.14 42.64
N LYS A 379 -15.21 5.27 43.03
CA LYS A 379 -15.90 6.60 43.05
C LYS A 379 -16.32 7.03 41.65
N GLU A 380 -15.58 6.67 40.64
CA GLU A 380 -15.93 6.95 39.22
C GLU A 380 -17.05 6.04 38.67
N GLY A 381 -17.46 5.00 39.39
CA GLY A 381 -18.48 4.04 38.96
C GLY A 381 -18.02 3.11 37.83
N VAL A 382 -16.72 2.78 37.80
CA VAL A 382 -16.09 1.97 36.75
C VAL A 382 -15.43 0.71 37.30
N VAL A 383 -15.95 0.18 38.42
CA VAL A 383 -15.56 -1.11 39.01
C VAL A 383 -16.79 -1.99 39.14
N ARG A 384 -16.79 -3.18 38.59
CA ARG A 384 -17.88 -4.16 38.65
C ARG A 384 -17.50 -5.32 39.55
N VAL A 385 -18.49 -5.78 40.32
CA VAL A 385 -18.38 -7.00 41.11
C VAL A 385 -19.33 -8.05 40.54
N SER A 386 -18.90 -9.28 40.48
CA SER A 386 -19.73 -10.42 40.05
C SER A 386 -19.38 -11.66 40.87
N PRO A 387 -20.26 -12.66 40.97
CA PRO A 387 -19.96 -13.91 41.65
C PRO A 387 -18.72 -14.59 41.06
N GLY A 388 -17.94 -15.22 41.89
CA GLY A 388 -16.69 -15.87 41.55
C GLY A 388 -16.65 -17.36 41.88
N SER A 389 -15.50 -17.86 42.34
CA SER A 389 -15.23 -19.25 42.67
C SER A 389 -15.06 -19.43 44.18
N LYS A 390 -14.88 -20.69 44.63
CA LYS A 390 -14.71 -21.04 46.06
C LYS A 390 -13.55 -20.26 46.71
N ASN A 391 -12.44 -20.09 46.01
CA ASN A 391 -11.23 -19.46 46.58
C ASN A 391 -11.24 -17.93 46.39
N GLN A 392 -12.02 -17.42 45.47
CA GLN A 392 -12.26 -16.00 45.26
C GLN A 392 -13.76 -15.78 45.04
N PRO A 393 -14.56 -15.59 46.09
CA PRO A 393 -16.02 -15.57 46.02
C PRO A 393 -16.59 -14.44 45.16
N TYR A 394 -15.84 -13.39 44.92
CA TYR A 394 -16.20 -12.31 44.03
C TYR A 394 -15.11 -12.00 43.02
N VAL A 395 -15.50 -11.73 41.77
CA VAL A 395 -14.62 -11.34 40.67
C VAL A 395 -14.82 -9.86 40.40
N PHE A 396 -13.70 -9.14 40.31
CA PHE A 396 -13.70 -7.70 40.04
C PHE A 396 -13.24 -7.43 38.60
N ARG A 397 -13.99 -6.54 37.94
CA ARG A 397 -13.57 -6.01 36.62
C ARG A 397 -13.59 -4.50 36.70
N TYR A 398 -12.70 -3.85 35.99
CA TYR A 398 -12.55 -2.40 36.02
C TYR A 398 -12.22 -1.82 34.66
N LEU A 399 -12.47 -0.52 34.49
CA LEU A 399 -11.93 0.28 33.42
C LEU A 399 -10.71 1.02 33.95
N SER A 400 -9.59 0.99 33.21
CA SER A 400 -8.34 1.65 33.63
C SER A 400 -8.49 3.18 33.66
N ALA A 401 -7.55 3.86 34.34
CA ALA A 401 -7.52 5.34 34.40
C ALA A 401 -7.52 5.97 33.00
N ASN A 402 -6.77 5.43 32.04
CA ASN A 402 -6.78 5.88 30.65
C ASN A 402 -8.17 5.79 30.00
N TYR A 403 -8.99 4.81 30.39
CA TYR A 403 -10.36 4.68 29.91
C TYR A 403 -11.29 5.73 30.54
N VAL A 404 -11.06 6.05 31.80
CA VAL A 404 -11.75 7.18 32.47
C VAL A 404 -11.41 8.51 31.81
N ASP A 405 -10.15 8.72 31.41
CA ASP A 405 -9.74 9.92 30.69
C ASP A 405 -10.40 10.02 29.31
N LYS A 406 -10.59 8.89 28.63
CA LYS A 406 -11.32 8.86 27.35
C LYS A 406 -12.79 9.22 27.52
N ILE A 407 -13.42 8.83 28.63
CA ILE A 407 -14.78 9.23 28.97
C ILE A 407 -14.81 10.75 29.25
N LYS A 408 -13.90 11.25 30.07
CA LYS A 408 -13.80 12.68 30.42
C LYS A 408 -13.52 13.57 29.20
N SER A 409 -12.74 13.11 28.27
CA SER A 409 -12.44 13.83 27.01
C SER A 409 -13.54 13.72 25.94
N GLY A 410 -14.61 12.97 26.20
CA GLY A 410 -15.72 12.79 25.24
C GLY A 410 -15.45 11.80 24.11
N ARG A 411 -14.30 11.13 24.09
CA ARG A 411 -13.99 10.09 23.10
C ARG A 411 -14.86 8.84 23.26
N TRP A 412 -15.30 8.57 24.48
CA TRP A 412 -16.21 7.49 24.84
C TRP A 412 -17.43 8.05 25.57
N ALA A 413 -18.59 7.49 25.31
CA ALA A 413 -19.84 7.96 25.91
C ALA A 413 -20.34 7.04 27.03
N VAL A 414 -20.98 7.61 28.03
CA VAL A 414 -21.74 6.89 29.02
C VAL A 414 -23.20 6.87 28.55
N ARG A 415 -23.75 5.67 28.33
CA ARG A 415 -25.14 5.48 27.85
C ARG A 415 -26.18 5.20 28.97
N GLY A 416 -25.71 5.10 30.20
CA GLY A 416 -26.53 4.85 31.35
C GLY A 416 -25.78 4.18 32.48
N LEU A 417 -26.50 3.76 33.48
CA LEU A 417 -26.01 2.97 34.61
C LEU A 417 -26.65 1.59 34.58
N ARG A 418 -25.91 0.57 35.03
CA ARG A 418 -26.43 -0.77 35.28
C ARG A 418 -27.17 -0.83 36.62
N GLU A 419 -27.84 -1.92 36.91
CA GLU A 419 -28.50 -2.19 38.17
C GLU A 419 -27.52 -2.14 39.37
N ASP A 420 -26.27 -2.52 39.16
CA ASP A 420 -25.21 -2.44 40.17
C ASP A 420 -24.65 -1.02 40.37
N GLY A 421 -25.16 -0.03 39.62
CA GLY A 421 -24.74 1.37 39.68
C GLY A 421 -23.50 1.68 38.83
N THR A 422 -22.94 0.72 38.10
CA THR A 422 -21.78 0.95 37.25
C THR A 422 -22.17 1.54 35.89
N LYS A 423 -21.27 2.35 35.31
CA LYS A 423 -21.49 3.03 34.03
C LYS A 423 -21.50 2.04 32.86
N ILE A 424 -22.45 2.22 31.93
CA ILE A 424 -22.43 1.59 30.61
C ILE A 424 -21.63 2.49 29.70
N VAL A 425 -20.38 2.10 29.43
CA VAL A 425 -19.45 2.87 28.61
C VAL A 425 -19.37 2.26 27.22
N VAL A 426 -19.58 3.09 26.21
CA VAL A 426 -19.48 2.70 24.79
C VAL A 426 -18.41 3.50 24.07
N GLU A 427 -17.75 2.85 23.16
CA GLU A 427 -16.84 3.48 22.22
C GLU A 427 -17.68 4.14 21.12
N THR A 428 -17.60 5.47 21.00
CA THR A 428 -18.36 6.27 20.02
C THR A 428 -17.59 6.49 18.73
N GLU A 429 -16.26 6.44 18.79
CA GLU A 429 -15.43 6.43 17.60
C GLU A 429 -15.31 4.98 17.11
N GLY A 430 -15.71 4.72 15.87
CA GLY A 430 -15.54 3.41 15.24
C GLY A 430 -14.09 2.92 15.43
N LYS A 431 -13.93 1.68 15.84
CA LYS A 431 -12.61 1.09 16.06
C LYS A 431 -11.80 1.21 14.79
N VAL A 432 -10.68 1.94 14.83
CA VAL A 432 -9.72 1.94 13.75
C VAL A 432 -9.18 0.52 13.59
N THR A 433 -9.57 -0.14 12.52
CA THR A 433 -9.04 -1.46 12.17
C THR A 433 -7.75 -1.26 11.40
N ARG A 434 -6.62 -1.59 12.02
CA ARG A 434 -5.33 -1.55 11.32
C ARG A 434 -5.33 -2.61 10.23
N THR A 435 -5.17 -2.16 9.00
CA THR A 435 -4.98 -3.04 7.85
C THR A 435 -3.60 -3.67 7.92
N THR A 436 -3.52 -4.95 7.64
CA THR A 436 -2.27 -5.73 7.59
C THR A 436 -1.71 -5.77 6.17
N THR A 437 -0.55 -6.38 5.97
CA THR A 437 0.06 -6.58 4.65
C THR A 437 -0.51 -7.78 3.87
N VAL A 438 -1.43 -8.52 4.47
CA VAL A 438 -2.17 -9.61 3.80
C VAL A 438 -3.63 -9.24 3.76
N TRP A 439 -4.15 -8.99 2.56
CA TRP A 439 -5.51 -8.55 2.33
C TRP A 439 -6.37 -9.72 1.87
N GLN A 440 -7.32 -10.09 2.72
CA GLN A 440 -8.24 -11.21 2.49
C GLN A 440 -9.67 -10.71 2.64
N ASN A 441 -10.29 -10.39 1.53
CA ASN A 441 -11.71 -10.03 1.47
C ASN A 441 -12.36 -10.83 0.34
N LYS A 442 -13.53 -11.39 0.60
CA LYS A 442 -14.30 -12.15 -0.42
C LYS A 442 -14.64 -11.29 -1.64
N SER A 443 -14.82 -9.98 -1.44
CA SER A 443 -15.09 -9.03 -2.53
C SER A 443 -13.88 -8.75 -3.42
N TYR A 444 -12.69 -9.23 -3.08
CA TYR A 444 -11.50 -9.09 -3.94
C TYR A 444 -11.41 -10.19 -5.01
N ASP A 445 -12.33 -11.15 -5.02
CA ASP A 445 -12.40 -12.17 -6.07
C ASP A 445 -12.56 -11.53 -7.45
N ALA A 446 -11.50 -11.66 -8.28
CA ALA A 446 -11.43 -11.07 -9.61
C ALA A 446 -12.42 -11.72 -10.61
N GLY A 447 -12.76 -12.99 -10.40
CA GLY A 447 -13.78 -13.68 -11.20
C GLY A 447 -15.16 -13.08 -10.99
N GLN A 448 -15.56 -12.97 -9.70
CA GLN A 448 -16.90 -12.49 -9.34
C GLN A 448 -17.03 -10.97 -9.50
N TYR A 449 -16.07 -10.21 -8.96
CA TYR A 449 -16.15 -8.74 -8.88
C TYR A 449 -15.28 -7.99 -9.90
N GLY A 450 -14.67 -8.71 -10.82
CA GLY A 450 -13.98 -8.19 -11.99
C GLY A 450 -14.67 -8.70 -13.26
N THR A 451 -14.44 -9.97 -13.62
CA THR A 451 -14.91 -10.55 -14.90
C THR A 451 -16.43 -10.54 -15.03
N SER A 452 -17.19 -10.91 -13.99
CA SER A 452 -18.66 -10.92 -14.07
C SER A 452 -19.22 -9.50 -14.18
N VAL A 453 -18.74 -8.57 -13.36
CA VAL A 453 -19.17 -7.16 -13.39
C VAL A 453 -18.88 -6.53 -14.75
N LEU A 454 -17.67 -6.69 -15.26
CA LEU A 454 -17.33 -6.16 -16.59
C LEU A 454 -18.18 -6.80 -17.70
N GLY A 455 -18.44 -8.11 -17.59
CA GLY A 455 -19.30 -8.84 -18.53
C GLY A 455 -20.74 -8.31 -18.57
N GLU A 456 -21.26 -7.83 -17.45
CA GLU A 456 -22.59 -7.17 -17.39
C GLU A 456 -22.59 -5.79 -18.07
N ILE A 457 -21.48 -5.06 -18.01
CA ILE A 457 -21.37 -3.69 -18.57
C ILE A 457 -21.12 -3.70 -20.09
N ILE A 458 -20.13 -4.47 -20.56
CA ILE A 458 -19.67 -4.43 -21.96
C ILE A 458 -19.86 -5.74 -22.74
N GLY A 459 -20.39 -6.77 -22.09
CA GLY A 459 -20.52 -8.11 -22.65
C GLY A 459 -19.34 -9.02 -22.32
N SER A 460 -19.61 -10.31 -22.16
CA SER A 460 -18.61 -11.31 -21.75
C SER A 460 -17.50 -11.50 -22.80
N GLY A 461 -16.29 -11.76 -22.35
CA GLY A 461 -15.13 -12.11 -23.19
C GLY A 461 -14.48 -10.93 -23.92
N LYS A 462 -14.85 -9.69 -23.62
CA LYS A 462 -14.28 -8.49 -24.24
C LYS A 462 -12.91 -8.09 -23.68
N PHE A 463 -12.65 -8.42 -22.43
CA PHE A 463 -11.38 -8.16 -21.77
C PHE A 463 -10.98 -9.37 -20.90
N THR A 464 -9.69 -9.68 -20.88
CA THR A 464 -9.12 -10.77 -20.10
C THR A 464 -8.52 -10.22 -18.79
N PHE A 465 -8.81 -10.86 -17.68
CA PHE A 465 -8.23 -10.53 -16.37
C PHE A 465 -8.53 -9.12 -15.82
N PRO A 466 -9.79 -8.65 -15.80
CA PRO A 466 -10.13 -7.40 -15.12
C PRO A 466 -9.91 -7.55 -13.60
N LYS A 467 -9.47 -6.47 -12.97
CA LYS A 467 -9.34 -6.41 -11.50
C LYS A 467 -10.70 -6.35 -10.82
N SER A 468 -10.78 -6.85 -9.60
CA SER A 468 -11.94 -6.61 -8.74
C SER A 468 -12.08 -5.11 -8.46
N VAL A 469 -13.27 -4.56 -8.72
CA VAL A 469 -13.61 -3.16 -8.42
C VAL A 469 -13.35 -2.83 -6.93
N TYR A 470 -13.71 -3.75 -6.04
CA TYR A 470 -13.53 -3.55 -4.59
C TYR A 470 -12.07 -3.59 -4.17
N ALA A 471 -11.24 -4.43 -4.79
CA ALA A 471 -9.80 -4.46 -4.51
C ALA A 471 -9.13 -3.13 -4.91
N VAL A 472 -9.45 -2.60 -6.09
CA VAL A 472 -8.93 -1.31 -6.56
C VAL A 472 -9.45 -0.16 -5.70
N MET A 473 -10.77 -0.13 -5.44
CA MET A 473 -11.41 0.89 -4.59
C MET A 473 -10.80 0.96 -3.18
N ASP A 474 -10.65 -0.19 -2.50
CA ASP A 474 -10.09 -0.21 -1.16
C ASP A 474 -8.61 0.18 -1.16
N THR A 475 -7.86 -0.25 -2.18
CA THR A 475 -6.46 0.15 -2.37
C THR A 475 -6.32 1.67 -2.46
N LEU A 476 -7.14 2.33 -3.27
CA LEU A 476 -7.14 3.79 -3.41
C LEU A 476 -7.60 4.46 -2.11
N LYS A 477 -8.66 3.97 -1.46
CA LYS A 477 -9.19 4.53 -0.22
C LYS A 477 -8.16 4.57 0.92
N TYR A 478 -7.23 3.64 0.99
CA TYR A 478 -6.19 3.65 2.01
C TYR A 478 -5.26 4.87 1.93
N PHE A 479 -5.26 5.61 0.84
CA PHE A 479 -4.33 6.74 0.65
C PHE A 479 -5.04 8.06 0.34
N ILE A 480 -6.17 8.03 -0.38
CA ILE A 480 -6.82 9.25 -0.85
C ILE A 480 -8.17 9.55 -0.19
N ALA A 481 -8.68 8.69 0.73
CA ALA A 481 -9.98 8.89 1.36
C ALA A 481 -10.14 10.26 2.08
N ASN A 482 -9.05 10.85 2.53
CA ASN A 482 -9.04 12.15 3.21
C ASN A 482 -8.75 13.33 2.25
N LYS A 483 -8.50 13.08 0.97
CA LYS A 483 -8.19 14.09 -0.05
C LYS A 483 -9.40 14.34 -0.95
N LYS A 484 -10.11 15.45 -0.74
CA LYS A 484 -11.39 15.76 -1.46
C LYS A 484 -11.23 15.88 -2.97
N ASN A 485 -10.10 16.42 -3.44
CA ASN A 485 -9.81 16.68 -4.84
C ASN A 485 -8.54 15.95 -5.28
N ALA A 486 -8.40 14.70 -4.86
CA ALA A 486 -7.24 13.90 -5.21
C ALA A 486 -7.11 13.73 -6.73
N LEU A 487 -5.92 14.03 -7.25
CA LEU A 487 -5.57 13.73 -8.63
C LEU A 487 -4.99 12.33 -8.73
N VAL A 488 -5.71 11.44 -9.41
CA VAL A 488 -5.34 10.03 -9.58
C VAL A 488 -5.01 9.75 -11.03
N ILE A 489 -3.91 9.06 -11.30
CA ILE A 489 -3.51 8.62 -12.64
C ILE A 489 -3.39 7.09 -12.67
N ASP A 490 -3.94 6.48 -13.71
CA ASP A 490 -3.71 5.10 -14.09
C ASP A 490 -3.30 5.06 -15.56
N PHE A 491 -2.02 4.75 -15.82
CA PHE A 491 -1.50 4.69 -17.19
C PHE A 491 -1.39 3.26 -17.75
N PHE A 492 -2.00 2.29 -17.07
CA PHE A 492 -2.29 0.96 -17.56
C PHE A 492 -3.78 0.65 -17.32
N ALA A 493 -4.64 1.51 -17.83
CA ALA A 493 -6.07 1.54 -17.49
C ALA A 493 -6.82 0.22 -17.70
N GLY A 494 -6.34 -0.67 -18.60
CA GLY A 494 -6.88 -2.00 -18.81
C GLY A 494 -8.38 -1.98 -19.13
N SER A 495 -9.18 -2.54 -18.22
CA SER A 495 -10.66 -2.55 -18.34
C SER A 495 -11.33 -1.28 -17.84
N GLY A 496 -10.58 -0.28 -17.38
CA GLY A 496 -11.13 0.96 -16.81
C GLY A 496 -11.58 0.84 -15.35
N THR A 497 -11.15 -0.18 -14.62
CA THR A 497 -11.58 -0.43 -13.23
C THR A 497 -11.28 0.75 -12.31
N THR A 498 -10.17 1.45 -12.51
CA THR A 498 -9.79 2.62 -11.69
C THR A 498 -10.75 3.80 -11.89
N MET A 499 -11.34 3.93 -13.08
CA MET A 499 -12.31 4.98 -13.42
C MET A 499 -13.72 4.65 -12.91
N HIS A 500 -14.08 3.37 -12.87
CA HIS A 500 -15.39 2.87 -12.42
C HIS A 500 -15.56 3.01 -10.92
#